data_34c2185a471031a0f7e6effd857a981a
#
_entry.id   34c2185a471031a0f7e6effd857a981a
#
_cell.length_a   1.000
_cell.length_b   1.000
_cell.length_c   1.000
_cell.angle_alpha   90.00
_cell.angle_beta   90.00
_cell.angle_gamma   90.00
#
_symmetry.space_group_name_H-M   'P 1'
#
loop_
_entity.id
_entity.type
_entity.pdbx_description
1 polymer ?
#
loop_
_entity_poly.entity_id
_entity_poly.type
_entity_poly.pdbx_seq_one_letter_code
_entity_poly.pdbx_strand_id
1 'polypeptide(L)'
;TTRAEQRLKSICDPRSTTATESPAKTVSRVLERTAPAFAKPLQPTREADAGKLKSKLQQAGFHGSNAANIFLGLKIACLLAGMLVCGSSLVAIFTLNSLSILRAAIIAISSFYLPDVGLWYLTRQRKEQIFLGLPDALDLMVVCVEAGLGIDAAMRKVAEEMGDSCRALSQEFGRCNMQLQMGRPRNAVLKDLGERTGTSDLRSLASILIQTEKFGSSIARALRVHSDAMRSARRQIAEEKAAKTAVQLIFPLVLFIFPAVFVVLVGPAAITMIREMLPLMTS
;
A
#
# COMPACT_ATOMS: atom_id res chain seq x y z
N THR A 1 -31.23 46.56 -0.20
CA THR A 1 -30.47 45.29 -0.26
C THR A 1 -30.17 44.83 1.15
N THR A 2 -30.89 43.84 1.59
CA THR A 2 -30.88 43.36 2.98
C THR A 2 -29.57 42.58 3.25
N ARG A 3 -29.05 42.71 4.48
CA ARG A 3 -27.85 42.01 4.99
C ARG A 3 -27.85 40.50 4.73
N ALA A 4 -29.02 39.92 4.50
CA ALA A 4 -29.20 38.51 4.14
C ALA A 4 -28.76 38.20 2.70
N GLU A 5 -29.00 39.09 1.73
CA GLU A 5 -28.58 38.92 0.34
C GLU A 5 -27.05 39.04 0.15
N GLN A 6 -26.38 39.85 1.00
CA GLN A 6 -24.93 39.94 1.02
C GLN A 6 -24.28 38.68 1.58
N ARG A 7 -24.88 38.04 2.57
CA ARG A 7 -24.38 36.75 3.09
C ARG A 7 -24.60 35.58 2.10
N LEU A 8 -25.74 35.60 1.40
CA LEU A 8 -25.98 34.60 0.34
C LEU A 8 -25.00 34.75 -0.84
N LYS A 9 -24.68 35.98 -1.26
CA LYS A 9 -23.66 36.21 -2.29
C LYS A 9 -22.27 35.77 -1.87
N SER A 10 -21.88 35.94 -0.60
CA SER A 10 -20.56 35.51 -0.09
C SER A 10 -20.44 33.98 0.05
N ILE A 11 -21.56 33.25 0.14
CA ILE A 11 -21.58 31.79 0.19
C ILE A 11 -21.59 31.17 -1.21
N CYS A 12 -22.20 31.87 -2.19
CA CYS A 12 -22.30 31.40 -3.57
C CYS A 12 -21.11 31.80 -4.46
N ASP A 13 -20.20 32.66 -4.00
CA ASP A 13 -19.04 33.09 -4.78
C ASP A 13 -17.79 32.23 -4.40
N PRO A 14 -17.36 31.28 -5.25
CA PRO A 14 -16.22 30.42 -4.96
C PRO A 14 -14.86 31.13 -5.03
N ARG A 15 -14.85 32.48 -5.21
CA ARG A 15 -13.60 33.25 -5.38
C ARG A 15 -13.11 34.00 -4.15
N SER A 16 -13.79 33.96 -3.01
CA SER A 16 -13.44 34.83 -1.85
C SER A 16 -12.84 34.11 -0.64
N THR A 17 -12.19 32.98 -0.81
CA THR A 17 -11.30 32.40 0.22
C THR A 17 -9.85 32.51 -0.22
N THR A 18 -9.27 33.69 -0.04
CA THR A 18 -7.80 33.85 0.09
C THR A 18 -7.36 33.22 1.42
N ALA A 19 -7.40 31.89 1.51
CA ALA A 19 -6.67 31.15 2.51
C ALA A 19 -5.34 30.75 1.89
N THR A 20 -4.25 31.07 2.55
CA THR A 20 -2.87 30.70 2.28
C THR A 20 -2.78 29.28 1.72
N GLU A 21 -2.69 29.16 0.41
CA GLU A 21 -2.58 27.85 -0.27
C GLU A 21 -1.21 27.27 0.05
N SER A 22 -1.18 26.15 0.77
CA SER A 22 0.05 25.40 0.95
C SER A 22 0.58 24.95 -0.43
N PRO A 23 1.91 24.98 -0.67
CA PRO A 23 2.51 24.66 -1.98
C PRO A 23 2.11 23.29 -2.52
N ALA A 24 1.70 22.36 -1.65
CA ALA A 24 1.19 21.03 -2.02
C ALA A 24 -0.12 21.06 -2.85
N LYS A 25 -1.01 22.04 -2.62
CA LYS A 25 -2.27 22.17 -3.37
C LYS A 25 -2.08 22.78 -4.76
N THR A 26 -1.07 23.60 -4.93
CA THR A 26 -0.75 24.20 -6.24
C THR A 26 -0.13 23.16 -7.16
N VAL A 27 0.74 22.31 -6.64
CA VAL A 27 1.35 21.19 -7.40
C VAL A 27 0.28 20.18 -7.84
N SER A 28 -0.69 19.85 -6.98
CA SER A 28 -1.78 18.92 -7.34
C SER A 28 -2.67 19.48 -8.44
N ARG A 29 -2.99 20.79 -8.44
CA ARG A 29 -3.80 21.41 -9.50
C ARG A 29 -3.06 21.51 -10.85
N VAL A 30 -1.76 21.76 -10.83
CA VAL A 30 -0.94 21.75 -12.05
C VAL A 30 -0.84 20.33 -12.61
N LEU A 31 -0.62 19.33 -11.74
CA LEU A 31 -0.63 17.92 -12.13
C LEU A 31 -2.00 17.49 -12.72
N GLU A 32 -3.09 17.93 -12.13
CA GLU A 32 -4.45 17.60 -12.61
C GLU A 32 -4.76 18.19 -13.99
N ARG A 33 -4.21 19.36 -14.32
CA ARG A 33 -4.40 20.01 -15.64
C ARG A 33 -3.49 19.46 -16.73
N THR A 34 -2.27 19.04 -16.40
CA THR A 34 -1.28 18.59 -17.39
C THR A 34 -1.27 17.07 -17.56
N ALA A 35 -1.64 16.31 -16.52
CA ALA A 35 -1.65 14.85 -16.55
C ALA A 35 -2.45 14.24 -17.75
N PRO A 36 -3.65 14.71 -18.12
CA PRO A 36 -4.39 14.13 -19.24
C PRO A 36 -3.72 14.34 -20.60
N ALA A 37 -2.94 15.42 -20.79
CA ALA A 37 -2.23 15.67 -22.03
C ALA A 37 -1.02 14.73 -22.22
N PHE A 38 -0.33 14.39 -21.12
CA PHE A 38 0.83 13.50 -21.12
C PHE A 38 0.45 12.01 -21.01
N ALA A 39 -0.77 11.69 -20.57
CA ALA A 39 -1.22 10.30 -20.42
C ALA A 39 -1.60 9.60 -21.73
N LYS A 40 -1.89 10.35 -22.81
CA LYS A 40 -2.34 9.81 -24.11
C LYS A 40 -1.42 8.75 -24.71
N PRO A 41 -0.08 8.90 -24.76
CA PRO A 41 0.80 7.91 -25.40
C PRO A 41 0.95 6.60 -24.63
N LEU A 42 0.60 6.55 -23.34
CA LEU A 42 0.73 5.37 -22.48
C LEU A 42 -0.62 4.76 -22.09
N GLN A 43 -1.73 5.23 -22.65
CA GLN A 43 -3.02 4.60 -22.41
C GLN A 43 -2.95 3.14 -22.87
N PRO A 44 -3.25 2.17 -21.97
CA PRO A 44 -3.21 0.77 -22.33
C PRO A 44 -4.22 0.49 -23.44
N THR A 45 -3.74 -0.05 -24.54
CA THR A 45 -4.51 -0.35 -25.75
C THR A 45 -5.51 -1.50 -25.55
N ARG A 46 -5.41 -2.23 -24.42
CA ARG A 46 -6.32 -3.30 -24.02
C ARG A 46 -7.12 -2.89 -22.80
N GLU A 47 -8.44 -2.96 -22.90
CA GLU A 47 -9.38 -2.71 -21.80
C GLU A 47 -9.06 -3.54 -20.53
N ALA A 48 -8.53 -4.75 -20.69
CA ALA A 48 -8.11 -5.62 -19.62
C ALA A 48 -6.95 -5.04 -18.78
N ASP A 49 -6.00 -4.35 -19.38
CA ASP A 49 -4.86 -3.77 -18.67
C ASP A 49 -5.25 -2.45 -17.99
N ALA A 50 -6.15 -1.69 -18.59
CA ALA A 50 -6.78 -0.52 -17.96
C ALA A 50 -7.59 -0.94 -16.71
N GLY A 51 -8.30 -2.05 -16.77
CA GLY A 51 -9.03 -2.62 -15.65
C GLY A 51 -8.11 -3.04 -14.50
N LYS A 52 -7.00 -3.70 -14.79
CA LYS A 52 -5.99 -4.11 -13.80
C LYS A 52 -5.32 -2.91 -13.13
N LEU A 53 -4.99 -1.86 -13.89
CA LEU A 53 -4.41 -0.64 -13.33
C LEU A 53 -5.42 0.06 -12.42
N LYS A 54 -6.68 0.17 -12.84
CA LYS A 54 -7.76 0.75 -12.04
C LYS A 54 -7.97 -0.01 -10.73
N SER A 55 -7.98 -1.34 -10.76
CA SER A 55 -8.11 -2.17 -9.53
C SER A 55 -6.93 -1.99 -8.59
N LYS A 56 -5.68 -1.94 -9.08
CA LYS A 56 -4.50 -1.66 -8.26
C LYS A 56 -4.56 -0.27 -7.60
N LEU A 57 -4.99 0.76 -8.34
CA LEU A 57 -5.17 2.11 -7.80
C LEU A 57 -6.28 2.18 -6.75
N GLN A 58 -7.39 1.47 -6.97
CA GLN A 58 -8.45 1.34 -5.98
C GLN A 58 -7.97 0.66 -4.69
N GLN A 59 -7.17 -0.41 -4.81
CA GLN A 59 -6.54 -1.10 -3.67
C GLN A 59 -5.58 -0.19 -2.90
N ALA A 60 -4.89 0.73 -3.57
CA ALA A 60 -4.05 1.75 -2.93
C ALA A 60 -4.86 2.88 -2.27
N GLY A 61 -6.18 2.96 -2.54
CA GLY A 61 -7.07 3.98 -1.97
C GLY A 61 -7.34 5.18 -2.89
N PHE A 62 -6.83 5.17 -4.11
CA PHE A 62 -7.11 6.21 -5.10
C PHE A 62 -8.39 5.88 -5.87
N HIS A 63 -9.50 6.53 -5.50
CA HIS A 63 -10.83 6.23 -6.04
C HIS A 63 -11.35 7.27 -7.05
N GLY A 64 -10.51 8.24 -7.41
CA GLY A 64 -10.86 9.27 -8.40
C GLY A 64 -11.06 8.68 -9.80
N SER A 65 -12.02 9.18 -10.56
CA SER A 65 -12.21 8.82 -11.98
C SER A 65 -10.95 9.09 -12.82
N ASN A 66 -10.14 10.06 -12.41
CA ASN A 66 -8.90 10.47 -13.09
C ASN A 66 -7.63 9.84 -12.46
N ALA A 67 -7.76 8.97 -11.45
CA ALA A 67 -6.61 8.40 -10.76
C ALA A 67 -5.66 7.64 -11.71
N ALA A 68 -6.19 6.92 -12.69
CA ALA A 68 -5.40 6.23 -13.70
C ALA A 68 -4.62 7.21 -14.59
N ASN A 69 -5.25 8.32 -15.02
CA ASN A 69 -4.60 9.34 -15.85
C ASN A 69 -3.52 10.10 -15.07
N ILE A 70 -3.76 10.39 -13.78
CA ILE A 70 -2.78 11.04 -12.89
C ILE A 70 -1.58 10.13 -12.68
N PHE A 71 -1.81 8.83 -12.45
CA PHE A 71 -0.73 7.86 -12.27
C PHE A 71 0.11 7.68 -13.55
N LEU A 72 -0.54 7.60 -14.72
CA LEU A 72 0.16 7.54 -16.00
C LEU A 72 0.94 8.83 -16.27
N GLY A 73 0.36 10.00 -15.97
CA GLY A 73 1.07 11.28 -16.05
C GLY A 73 2.29 11.35 -15.13
N LEU A 74 2.16 10.86 -13.90
CA LEU A 74 3.29 10.77 -12.96
C LEU A 74 4.39 9.85 -13.47
N LYS A 75 4.02 8.72 -14.10
CA LYS A 75 4.95 7.76 -14.68
C LYS A 75 5.77 8.37 -15.82
N ILE A 76 5.11 9.16 -16.70
CA ILE A 76 5.79 9.90 -17.75
C ILE A 76 6.67 11.01 -17.18
N ALA A 77 6.19 11.77 -16.19
CA ALA A 77 6.98 12.80 -15.54
C ALA A 77 8.26 12.24 -14.91
N CYS A 78 8.18 11.09 -14.22
CA CYS A 78 9.35 10.40 -13.68
C CYS A 78 10.31 9.93 -14.78
N LEU A 79 9.80 9.44 -15.91
CA LEU A 79 10.62 9.03 -17.05
C LEU A 79 11.35 10.24 -17.65
N LEU A 80 10.64 11.36 -17.89
CA LEU A 80 11.25 12.58 -18.39
C LEU A 80 12.28 13.16 -17.42
N ALA A 81 12.00 13.17 -16.14
CA ALA A 81 12.97 13.59 -15.11
C ALA A 81 14.22 12.70 -15.10
N GLY A 82 14.06 11.37 -15.19
CA GLY A 82 15.16 10.43 -15.30
C GLY A 82 15.99 10.67 -16.55
N MET A 83 15.35 10.95 -17.70
CA MET A 83 16.01 11.25 -18.95
C MET A 83 16.78 12.58 -18.92
N LEU A 84 16.23 13.62 -18.25
CA LEU A 84 16.93 14.90 -18.05
C LEU A 84 18.15 14.75 -17.15
N VAL A 85 18.07 14.00 -16.05
CA VAL A 85 19.19 13.71 -15.15
C VAL A 85 20.26 12.91 -15.88
N CYS A 86 19.88 11.91 -16.69
CA CYS A 86 20.81 11.17 -17.55
C CYS A 86 21.47 12.05 -18.60
N GLY A 87 20.69 12.89 -19.28
CA GLY A 87 21.20 13.80 -20.32
C GLY A 87 22.20 14.79 -19.75
N SER A 88 21.91 15.39 -18.59
CA SER A 88 22.83 16.31 -17.92
C SER A 88 24.11 15.63 -17.46
N SER A 89 24.05 14.38 -16.99
CA SER A 89 25.23 13.62 -16.57
C SER A 89 26.12 13.19 -17.75
N LEU A 90 25.51 12.89 -18.90
CA LEU A 90 26.22 12.56 -20.16
C LEU A 90 26.97 13.79 -20.70
N VAL A 91 26.33 14.97 -20.67
CA VAL A 91 26.96 16.24 -21.11
C VAL A 91 28.09 16.66 -20.18
N ALA A 92 27.96 16.45 -18.86
CA ALA A 92 28.97 16.83 -17.87
C ALA A 92 30.25 15.95 -17.96
N ILE A 93 30.15 14.70 -18.42
CA ILE A 93 31.29 13.75 -18.44
C ILE A 93 32.00 13.70 -19.80
N PHE A 94 31.48 14.36 -20.84
CA PHE A 94 32.08 14.53 -22.18
C PHE A 94 32.73 13.32 -22.83
N THR A 95 32.48 12.11 -22.37
CA THR A 95 33.03 10.87 -22.94
C THR A 95 31.90 9.88 -23.25
N LEU A 96 31.61 9.73 -24.54
CA LEU A 96 30.72 8.68 -25.07
C LEU A 96 31.41 7.30 -24.90
N ASN A 97 31.54 6.86 -23.66
CA ASN A 97 32.05 5.53 -23.36
C ASN A 97 30.86 4.56 -23.20
N SER A 98 30.98 3.31 -23.62
CA SER A 98 29.95 2.27 -23.51
C SER A 98 29.40 2.14 -22.08
N LEU A 99 30.25 2.40 -21.08
CA LEU A 99 29.91 2.37 -19.65
C LEU A 99 28.99 3.51 -19.22
N SER A 100 29.10 4.70 -19.84
CA SER A 100 28.20 5.84 -19.56
C SER A 100 26.80 5.62 -20.12
N ILE A 101 26.69 5.00 -21.30
CA ILE A 101 25.41 4.63 -21.91
C ILE A 101 24.69 3.58 -21.06
N LEU A 102 25.42 2.58 -20.56
CA LEU A 102 24.86 1.54 -19.69
C LEU A 102 24.33 2.13 -18.38
N ARG A 103 25.07 3.05 -17.74
CA ARG A 103 24.60 3.76 -16.52
C ARG A 103 23.37 4.59 -16.78
N ALA A 104 23.32 5.32 -17.89
CA ALA A 104 22.17 6.10 -18.31
C ALA A 104 20.92 5.22 -18.50
N ALA A 105 21.08 4.08 -19.17
CA ALA A 105 19.98 3.12 -19.35
C ALA A 105 19.45 2.57 -18.01
N ILE A 106 20.33 2.23 -17.08
CA ILE A 106 19.95 1.73 -15.74
C ILE A 106 19.16 2.80 -14.98
N ILE A 107 19.59 4.08 -14.99
CA ILE A 107 18.91 5.18 -14.30
C ILE A 107 17.55 5.42 -14.94
N ALA A 108 17.43 5.43 -16.26
CA ALA A 108 16.17 5.62 -16.95
C ALA A 108 15.16 4.50 -16.64
N ILE A 109 15.59 3.25 -16.66
CA ILE A 109 14.78 2.09 -16.29
C ILE A 109 14.35 2.17 -14.82
N SER A 110 15.28 2.47 -13.91
CA SER A 110 14.98 2.62 -12.48
C SER A 110 13.95 3.73 -12.24
N SER A 111 14.07 4.88 -12.89
CA SER A 111 13.14 6.00 -12.79
C SER A 111 11.72 5.65 -13.29
N PHE A 112 11.63 4.80 -14.32
CA PHE A 112 10.34 4.34 -14.85
C PHE A 112 9.61 3.38 -13.89
N TYR A 113 10.32 2.53 -13.16
CA TYR A 113 9.73 1.59 -12.19
C TYR A 113 9.44 2.20 -10.83
N LEU A 114 10.03 3.35 -10.49
CA LEU A 114 9.89 4.01 -9.19
C LEU A 114 8.42 4.28 -8.79
N PRO A 115 7.52 4.81 -9.66
CA PRO A 115 6.13 4.99 -9.31
C PRO A 115 5.35 3.67 -9.11
N ASP A 116 5.73 2.60 -9.82
CA ASP A 116 5.09 1.28 -9.64
C ASP A 116 5.45 0.68 -8.27
N VAL A 117 6.71 0.83 -7.84
CA VAL A 117 7.17 0.42 -6.50
C VAL A 117 6.48 1.24 -5.41
N GLY A 118 6.34 2.56 -5.61
CA GLY A 118 5.60 3.42 -4.72
C GLY A 118 4.14 3.00 -4.56
N LEU A 119 3.46 2.70 -5.66
CA LEU A 119 2.08 2.21 -5.63
C LEU A 119 1.96 0.85 -4.92
N TRP A 120 2.89 -0.07 -5.18
CA TRP A 120 2.95 -1.36 -4.51
C TRP A 120 3.13 -1.21 -2.99
N TYR A 121 4.03 -0.32 -2.56
CA TYR A 121 4.27 -0.04 -1.15
C TYR A 121 3.02 0.53 -0.44
N LEU A 122 2.37 1.54 -1.05
CA LEU A 122 1.13 2.13 -0.53
C LEU A 122 0.00 1.10 -0.44
N THR A 123 -0.15 0.26 -1.48
CA THR A 123 -1.16 -0.81 -1.47
C THR A 123 -0.89 -1.82 -0.36
N ARG A 124 0.37 -2.20 -0.16
CA ARG A 124 0.78 -3.14 0.89
C ARG A 124 0.51 -2.57 2.29
N GLN A 125 0.91 -1.32 2.52
CA GLN A 125 0.68 -0.63 3.79
C GLN A 125 -0.82 -0.52 4.11
N ARG A 126 -1.65 -0.17 3.11
CA ARG A 126 -3.09 -0.09 3.27
C ARG A 126 -3.73 -1.45 3.59
N LYS A 127 -3.30 -2.51 2.90
CA LYS A 127 -3.77 -3.88 3.18
C LYS A 127 -3.39 -4.33 4.59
N GLU A 128 -2.20 -4.00 5.04
CA GLU A 128 -1.74 -4.30 6.40
C GLU A 128 -2.56 -3.54 7.46
N GLN A 129 -2.85 -2.26 7.24
CA GLN A 129 -3.74 -1.47 8.12
C GLN A 129 -5.13 -2.11 8.21
N ILE A 130 -5.72 -2.50 7.08
CA ILE A 130 -7.03 -3.17 7.04
C ILE A 130 -6.96 -4.51 7.81
N PHE A 131 -5.95 -5.33 7.56
CA PHE A 131 -5.75 -6.61 8.25
C PHE A 131 -5.63 -6.42 9.77
N LEU A 132 -4.88 -5.41 10.22
CA LEU A 132 -4.71 -5.11 11.62
C LEU A 132 -5.97 -4.48 12.28
N GLY A 133 -6.76 -3.70 11.58
CA GLY A 133 -7.98 -3.08 12.12
C GLY A 133 -9.22 -3.97 12.05
N LEU A 134 -9.23 -5.00 11.21
CA LEU A 134 -10.43 -5.76 10.93
C LEU A 134 -11.03 -6.52 12.13
N PRO A 135 -10.25 -7.20 13.01
CA PRO A 135 -10.85 -7.86 14.17
C PRO A 135 -11.54 -6.89 15.14
N ASP A 136 -10.96 -5.70 15.35
CA ASP A 136 -11.56 -4.70 16.22
C ASP A 136 -12.87 -4.16 15.64
N ALA A 137 -12.93 -3.98 14.32
CA ALA A 137 -14.16 -3.64 13.62
C ALA A 137 -15.22 -4.75 13.68
N LEU A 138 -14.80 -6.02 13.62
CA LEU A 138 -15.70 -7.16 13.76
C LEU A 138 -16.28 -7.24 15.17
N ASP A 139 -15.50 -7.00 16.20
CA ASP A 139 -15.96 -6.99 17.58
C ASP A 139 -17.00 -5.88 17.81
N LEU A 140 -16.75 -4.67 17.30
CA LEU A 140 -17.74 -3.59 17.31
C LEU A 140 -19.01 -3.98 16.55
N MET A 141 -18.85 -4.65 15.40
CA MET A 141 -20.01 -5.12 14.62
C MET A 141 -20.80 -6.18 15.38
N VAL A 142 -20.14 -7.11 16.07
CA VAL A 142 -20.80 -8.12 16.93
C VAL A 142 -21.63 -7.43 18.01
N VAL A 143 -21.05 -6.47 18.75
CA VAL A 143 -21.75 -5.73 19.79
C VAL A 143 -22.97 -5.00 19.24
N CYS A 144 -22.85 -4.35 18.09
CA CYS A 144 -23.97 -3.65 17.44
C CYS A 144 -25.10 -4.62 17.04
N VAL A 145 -24.74 -5.78 16.47
CA VAL A 145 -25.74 -6.79 16.05
C VAL A 145 -26.38 -7.47 17.25
N GLU A 146 -25.63 -7.76 18.32
CA GLU A 146 -26.17 -8.28 19.59
C GLU A 146 -27.11 -7.28 20.28
N ALA A 147 -26.85 -5.99 20.13
CA ALA A 147 -27.74 -4.91 20.59
C ALA A 147 -28.99 -4.76 19.71
N GLY A 148 -29.16 -5.57 18.64
CA GLY A 148 -30.33 -5.57 17.77
C GLY A 148 -30.23 -4.63 16.55
N LEU A 149 -29.08 -4.04 16.29
CA LEU A 149 -28.87 -3.25 15.09
C LEU A 149 -28.79 -4.17 13.85
N GLY A 150 -29.45 -3.77 12.76
CA GLY A 150 -29.27 -4.44 11.47
C GLY A 150 -27.83 -4.28 10.94
N ILE A 151 -27.39 -5.18 10.08
CA ILE A 151 -26.00 -5.19 9.55
C ILE A 151 -25.59 -3.83 8.96
N ASP A 152 -26.49 -3.18 8.21
CA ASP A 152 -26.17 -1.90 7.56
C ASP A 152 -25.98 -0.78 8.60
N ALA A 153 -26.78 -0.77 9.66
CA ALA A 153 -26.63 0.16 10.77
C ALA A 153 -25.36 -0.14 11.58
N ALA A 154 -25.05 -1.42 11.79
CA ALA A 154 -23.81 -1.85 12.43
C ALA A 154 -22.58 -1.42 11.63
N MET A 155 -22.55 -1.65 10.29
CA MET A 155 -21.46 -1.20 9.43
C MET A 155 -21.28 0.33 9.45
N ARG A 156 -22.38 1.08 9.51
CA ARG A 156 -22.31 2.55 9.64
C ARG A 156 -21.68 2.96 10.96
N LYS A 157 -22.13 2.37 12.07
CA LYS A 157 -21.59 2.67 13.39
C LYS A 157 -20.11 2.32 13.49
N VAL A 158 -19.71 1.17 12.95
CA VAL A 158 -18.30 0.76 12.88
C VAL A 158 -17.49 1.74 12.01
N ALA A 159 -18.02 2.21 10.88
CA ALA A 159 -17.33 3.19 10.04
C ALA A 159 -17.09 4.53 10.79
N GLU A 160 -18.02 4.96 11.61
CA GLU A 160 -17.90 6.16 12.45
C GLU A 160 -16.84 5.97 13.55
N GLU A 161 -16.94 4.89 14.33
CA GLU A 161 -16.04 4.62 15.47
C GLU A 161 -14.61 4.30 15.07
N MET A 162 -14.42 3.63 13.92
CA MET A 162 -13.10 3.27 13.42
C MET A 162 -12.36 4.43 12.73
N GLY A 163 -12.96 5.62 12.64
CA GLY A 163 -12.40 6.78 11.95
C GLY A 163 -10.98 7.15 12.41
N ASP A 164 -10.76 7.13 13.71
CA ASP A 164 -9.49 7.47 14.35
C ASP A 164 -8.52 6.28 14.44
N SER A 165 -9.05 5.06 14.67
CA SER A 165 -8.23 3.86 14.86
C SER A 165 -7.75 3.26 13.55
N CYS A 166 -8.60 3.13 12.54
CA CYS A 166 -8.28 2.56 11.24
C CYS A 166 -9.02 3.28 10.10
N ARG A 167 -8.47 4.40 9.66
CA ARG A 167 -9.05 5.25 8.61
C ARG A 167 -9.31 4.50 7.30
N ALA A 168 -8.44 3.55 6.95
CA ALA A 168 -8.60 2.76 5.73
C ALA A 168 -9.89 1.95 5.75
N LEU A 169 -10.19 1.28 6.87
CA LEU A 169 -11.38 0.44 7.04
C LEU A 169 -12.65 1.28 7.18
N SER A 170 -12.58 2.37 7.98
CA SER A 170 -13.67 3.35 8.12
C SER A 170 -14.13 3.89 6.76
N GLN A 171 -13.20 4.28 5.89
CA GLN A 171 -13.51 4.76 4.54
C GLN A 171 -14.18 3.70 3.67
N GLU A 172 -13.75 2.43 3.76
CA GLU A 172 -14.34 1.37 2.96
C GLU A 172 -15.77 1.02 3.42
N PHE A 173 -16.01 0.92 4.73
CA PHE A 173 -17.36 0.73 5.27
C PHE A 173 -18.26 1.95 5.03
N GLY A 174 -17.73 3.17 5.16
CA GLY A 174 -18.47 4.39 4.83
C GLY A 174 -18.94 4.42 3.37
N ARG A 175 -18.09 3.97 2.44
CA ARG A 175 -18.49 3.83 1.02
C ARG A 175 -19.53 2.75 0.80
N CYS A 176 -19.44 1.62 1.50
CA CYS A 176 -20.49 0.61 1.44
C CYS A 176 -21.83 1.19 1.88
N ASN A 177 -21.86 1.92 3.01
CA ASN A 177 -23.08 2.56 3.48
C ASN A 177 -23.64 3.57 2.48
N MET A 178 -22.79 4.40 1.87
CA MET A 178 -23.22 5.35 0.84
C MET A 178 -23.82 4.63 -0.38
N GLN A 179 -23.22 3.52 -0.82
CA GLN A 179 -23.75 2.73 -1.94
C GLN A 179 -25.08 2.05 -1.61
N LEU A 180 -25.26 1.57 -0.37
CA LEU A 180 -26.51 1.00 0.12
C LEU A 180 -27.61 2.08 0.17
N GLN A 181 -27.30 3.29 0.64
CA GLN A 181 -28.24 4.42 0.64
C GLN A 181 -28.64 4.88 -0.77
N MET A 182 -27.76 4.68 -1.75
CA MET A 182 -28.06 4.90 -3.18
C MET A 182 -28.94 3.81 -3.80
N GLY A 183 -29.38 2.81 -3.01
CA GLY A 183 -30.25 1.72 -3.48
C GLY A 183 -29.52 0.57 -4.21
N ARG A 184 -28.19 0.50 -4.16
CA ARG A 184 -27.47 -0.66 -4.73
C ARG A 184 -27.78 -1.94 -3.94
N PRO A 185 -27.96 -3.09 -4.61
CA PRO A 185 -28.18 -4.38 -3.94
C PRO A 185 -27.04 -4.69 -2.95
N ARG A 186 -27.39 -5.07 -1.71
CA ARG A 186 -26.42 -5.38 -0.65
C ARG A 186 -25.35 -6.37 -1.07
N ASN A 187 -25.76 -7.46 -1.73
CA ASN A 187 -24.85 -8.51 -2.21
C ASN A 187 -23.79 -7.96 -3.17
N ALA A 188 -24.18 -7.04 -4.06
CA ALA A 188 -23.26 -6.41 -4.99
C ALA A 188 -22.27 -5.46 -4.26
N VAL A 189 -22.75 -4.70 -3.27
CA VAL A 189 -21.93 -3.79 -2.47
C VAL A 189 -20.90 -4.56 -1.64
N LEU A 190 -21.30 -5.63 -0.98
CA LEU A 190 -20.41 -6.47 -0.19
C LEU A 190 -19.37 -7.19 -1.05
N LYS A 191 -19.77 -7.69 -2.24
CA LYS A 191 -18.84 -8.29 -3.20
C LYS A 191 -17.83 -7.25 -3.69
N ASP A 192 -18.29 -6.05 -4.06
CA ASP A 192 -17.43 -4.93 -4.44
C ASP A 192 -16.43 -4.57 -3.33
N LEU A 193 -16.83 -4.61 -2.05
CA LEU A 193 -15.95 -4.36 -0.91
C LEU A 193 -14.76 -5.33 -0.91
N GLY A 194 -15.04 -6.64 -1.04
CA GLY A 194 -13.99 -7.66 -1.06
C GLY A 194 -13.05 -7.57 -2.27
N GLU A 195 -13.58 -7.23 -3.45
CA GLU A 195 -12.79 -7.08 -4.68
C GLU A 195 -11.95 -5.80 -4.67
N ARG A 196 -12.54 -4.70 -4.25
CA ARG A 196 -11.91 -3.36 -4.23
C ARG A 196 -10.76 -3.26 -3.24
N THR A 197 -10.88 -3.86 -2.06
CA THR A 197 -9.83 -3.84 -1.04
C THR A 197 -8.69 -4.81 -1.35
N GLY A 198 -9.00 -5.89 -2.07
CA GLY A 198 -8.02 -6.90 -2.46
C GLY A 198 -7.40 -7.64 -1.28
N THR A 199 -8.10 -7.67 -0.12
CA THR A 199 -7.72 -8.46 1.06
C THR A 199 -8.58 -9.71 1.14
N SER A 200 -7.96 -10.87 1.46
CA SER A 200 -8.66 -12.15 1.64
C SER A 200 -9.71 -12.08 2.72
N ASP A 201 -9.37 -11.40 3.81
CA ASP A 201 -10.17 -11.38 5.03
C ASP A 201 -11.47 -10.58 4.87
N LEU A 202 -11.40 -9.41 4.21
CA LEU A 202 -12.62 -8.66 3.86
C LEU A 202 -13.47 -9.38 2.81
N ARG A 203 -12.86 -10.14 1.91
CA ARG A 203 -13.61 -10.97 0.96
C ARG A 203 -14.33 -12.10 1.69
N SER A 204 -13.68 -12.74 2.67
CA SER A 204 -14.28 -13.76 3.51
C SER A 204 -15.42 -13.18 4.35
N LEU A 205 -15.21 -12.03 4.98
CA LEU A 205 -16.25 -11.30 5.70
C LEU A 205 -17.46 -10.99 4.80
N ALA A 206 -17.23 -10.45 3.62
CA ALA A 206 -18.30 -10.17 2.65
C ALA A 206 -19.09 -11.43 2.30
N SER A 207 -18.41 -12.55 2.08
CA SER A 207 -19.05 -13.84 1.81
C SER A 207 -19.88 -14.33 2.99
N ILE A 208 -19.38 -14.21 4.21
CA ILE A 208 -20.11 -14.57 5.44
C ILE A 208 -21.35 -13.71 5.58
N LEU A 209 -21.25 -12.38 5.39
CA LEU A 209 -22.39 -11.47 5.49
C LEU A 209 -23.47 -11.78 4.43
N ILE A 210 -23.07 -12.09 3.19
CA ILE A 210 -24.01 -12.48 2.13
C ILE A 210 -24.72 -13.82 2.45
N GLN A 211 -23.99 -14.78 3.04
CA GLN A 211 -24.56 -16.08 3.39
C GLN A 211 -25.50 -15.98 4.60
N THR A 212 -25.10 -15.24 5.64
CA THR A 212 -25.88 -15.11 6.88
C THR A 212 -27.18 -14.32 6.69
N GLU A 213 -27.23 -13.40 5.71
CA GLU A 213 -28.47 -12.72 5.34
C GLU A 213 -29.59 -13.71 4.93
N LYS A 214 -29.21 -14.81 4.26
CA LYS A 214 -30.18 -15.83 3.83
C LYS A 214 -30.70 -16.70 4.98
N PHE A 215 -29.94 -16.85 6.06
CA PHE A 215 -30.20 -17.80 7.13
C PHE A 215 -30.57 -17.17 8.49
N GLY A 216 -30.62 -15.85 8.60
CA GLY A 216 -31.29 -15.01 9.62
C GLY A 216 -30.74 -15.03 11.06
N SER A 217 -30.34 -16.13 11.66
CA SER A 217 -30.20 -16.21 13.13
C SER A 217 -28.78 -16.34 13.69
N SER A 218 -27.74 -16.31 12.87
CA SER A 218 -26.38 -16.62 13.35
C SER A 218 -25.31 -15.57 13.01
N ILE A 219 -25.70 -14.36 12.59
CA ILE A 219 -24.75 -13.33 12.13
C ILE A 219 -23.75 -12.98 13.22
N ALA A 220 -24.20 -12.66 14.42
CA ALA A 220 -23.31 -12.32 15.55
C ALA A 220 -22.34 -13.47 15.86
N ARG A 221 -22.83 -14.71 15.86
CA ARG A 221 -21.99 -15.87 16.08
C ARG A 221 -20.97 -16.08 14.97
N ALA A 222 -21.37 -15.93 13.70
CA ALA A 222 -20.47 -16.05 12.55
C ALA A 222 -19.38 -14.95 12.58
N LEU A 223 -19.75 -13.72 12.90
CA LEU A 223 -18.79 -12.61 13.05
C LEU A 223 -17.81 -12.84 14.20
N ARG A 224 -18.30 -13.36 15.34
CA ARG A 224 -17.44 -13.68 16.51
C ARG A 224 -16.43 -14.77 16.16
N VAL A 225 -16.87 -15.87 15.55
CA VAL A 225 -15.98 -16.94 15.07
C VAL A 225 -14.93 -16.40 14.09
N HIS A 226 -15.34 -15.51 13.20
CA HIS A 226 -14.42 -14.90 12.23
C HIS A 226 -13.41 -13.95 12.91
N SER A 227 -13.85 -13.16 13.90
CA SER A 227 -12.95 -12.29 14.69
C SER A 227 -11.92 -13.12 15.45
N ASP A 228 -12.34 -14.19 16.15
CA ASP A 228 -11.44 -15.09 16.88
C ASP A 228 -10.44 -15.79 15.95
N ALA A 229 -10.88 -16.23 14.77
CA ALA A 229 -10.00 -16.82 13.77
C ALA A 229 -8.94 -15.81 13.29
N MET A 230 -9.29 -14.56 13.07
CA MET A 230 -8.35 -13.51 12.67
C MET A 230 -7.36 -13.16 13.78
N ARG A 231 -7.80 -13.12 15.04
CA ARG A 231 -6.92 -12.91 16.19
C ARG A 231 -5.90 -14.05 16.31
N SER A 232 -6.36 -15.30 16.13
CA SER A 232 -5.50 -16.48 16.09
C SER A 232 -4.49 -16.41 14.95
N ALA A 233 -4.93 -16.06 13.74
CA ALA A 233 -4.06 -15.89 12.59
C ALA A 233 -2.98 -14.81 12.80
N ARG A 234 -3.33 -13.66 13.44
CA ARG A 234 -2.35 -12.63 13.78
C ARG A 234 -1.28 -13.17 14.74
N ARG A 235 -1.70 -13.92 15.77
CA ARG A 235 -0.79 -14.53 16.73
C ARG A 235 0.16 -15.49 16.04
N GLN A 236 -0.35 -16.37 15.17
CA GLN A 236 0.46 -17.29 14.38
C GLN A 236 1.49 -16.57 13.49
N ILE A 237 1.09 -15.50 12.80
CA ILE A 237 1.99 -14.69 11.99
C ILE A 237 3.10 -14.05 12.85
N ALA A 238 2.77 -13.58 14.06
CA ALA A 238 3.76 -13.02 14.98
C ALA A 238 4.75 -14.09 15.46
N GLU A 239 4.25 -15.27 15.84
CA GLU A 239 5.06 -16.42 16.24
C GLU A 239 5.97 -16.90 15.09
N GLU A 240 5.45 -16.98 13.87
CA GLU A 240 6.23 -17.34 12.67
C GLU A 240 7.34 -16.30 12.38
N LYS A 241 7.05 -15.02 12.53
CA LYS A 241 8.07 -13.96 12.38
C LYS A 241 9.15 -14.09 13.43
N ALA A 242 8.78 -14.34 14.69
CA ALA A 242 9.72 -14.54 15.78
C ALA A 242 10.62 -15.77 15.53
N ALA A 243 10.04 -16.89 15.12
CA ALA A 243 10.78 -18.10 14.76
C ALA A 243 11.76 -17.87 13.59
N LYS A 244 11.32 -17.18 12.54
CA LYS A 244 12.19 -16.81 11.42
C LYS A 244 13.35 -15.92 11.83
N THR A 245 13.13 -14.98 12.76
CA THR A 245 14.19 -14.10 13.26
C THR A 245 15.26 -14.90 14.00
N ALA A 246 14.89 -15.91 14.80
CA ALA A 246 15.84 -16.79 15.47
C ALA A 246 16.75 -17.53 14.47
N VAL A 247 16.18 -18.05 13.38
CA VAL A 247 16.94 -18.72 12.32
C VAL A 247 17.86 -17.73 11.57
N GLN A 248 17.37 -16.50 11.31
CA GLN A 248 18.19 -15.47 10.64
C GLN A 248 19.41 -15.04 11.45
N LEU A 249 19.37 -15.12 12.78
CA LEU A 249 20.52 -14.81 13.64
C LEU A 249 21.65 -15.82 13.52
N ILE A 250 21.36 -17.05 13.09
CA ILE A 250 22.40 -18.09 12.88
C ILE A 250 23.37 -17.67 11.76
N PHE A 251 22.88 -17.01 10.71
CA PHE A 251 23.70 -16.61 9.58
C PHE A 251 24.86 -15.68 9.96
N PRO A 252 24.64 -14.51 10.61
CA PRO A 252 25.74 -13.66 11.04
C PRO A 252 26.61 -14.31 12.10
N LEU A 253 26.02 -15.16 12.98
CA LEU A 253 26.78 -15.87 14.00
C LEU A 253 27.79 -16.83 13.37
N VAL A 254 27.38 -17.64 12.40
CA VAL A 254 28.28 -18.54 11.67
C VAL A 254 29.31 -17.74 10.85
N LEU A 255 28.89 -16.67 10.20
CA LEU A 255 29.78 -15.87 9.34
C LEU A 255 30.90 -15.17 10.12
N PHE A 256 30.65 -14.74 11.34
CA PHE A 256 31.63 -14.02 12.17
C PHE A 256 32.37 -14.93 13.16
N ILE A 257 31.68 -15.86 13.81
CA ILE A 257 32.30 -16.71 14.81
C ILE A 257 33.15 -17.79 14.18
N PHE A 258 32.71 -18.42 13.08
CA PHE A 258 33.46 -19.48 12.44
C PHE A 258 34.87 -19.04 11.98
N PRO A 259 35.04 -17.90 11.25
CA PRO A 259 36.40 -17.42 10.91
C PRO A 259 37.22 -17.05 12.15
N ALA A 260 36.64 -16.47 13.17
CA ALA A 260 37.36 -16.11 14.37
C ALA A 260 37.88 -17.34 15.12
N VAL A 261 37.05 -18.36 15.29
CA VAL A 261 37.50 -19.65 15.88
C VAL A 261 38.53 -20.33 15.02
N PHE A 262 38.39 -20.30 13.69
CA PHE A 262 39.32 -20.87 12.76
C PHE A 262 40.72 -20.22 12.84
N VAL A 263 40.77 -18.88 12.93
CA VAL A 263 42.03 -18.14 13.12
C VAL A 263 42.72 -18.51 14.43
N VAL A 264 41.97 -18.65 15.52
CA VAL A 264 42.49 -18.98 16.85
C VAL A 264 43.04 -20.43 16.88
N LEU A 265 42.36 -21.36 16.21
CA LEU A 265 42.80 -22.79 16.20
C LEU A 265 43.93 -23.05 15.19
N VAL A 266 43.79 -22.53 13.99
CA VAL A 266 44.76 -22.80 12.90
C VAL A 266 45.97 -21.87 12.97
N GLY A 267 45.81 -20.65 13.50
CA GLY A 267 46.88 -19.66 13.60
C GLY A 267 48.14 -20.17 14.28
N PRO A 268 48.07 -20.73 15.50
CA PRO A 268 49.28 -21.32 16.15
C PRO A 268 49.91 -22.45 15.39
N ALA A 269 49.10 -23.36 14.80
CA ALA A 269 49.57 -24.48 14.00
C ALA A 269 50.26 -24.01 12.70
N ALA A 270 49.72 -23.00 12.05
CA ALA A 270 50.34 -22.42 10.85
C ALA A 270 51.67 -21.72 11.16
N ILE A 271 51.80 -21.04 12.30
CA ILE A 271 53.06 -20.39 12.71
C ILE A 271 54.12 -21.40 13.05
N THR A 272 53.81 -22.49 13.75
CA THR A 272 54.76 -23.56 14.05
C THR A 272 55.23 -24.25 12.75
N MET A 273 54.30 -24.55 11.85
CA MET A 273 54.62 -25.19 10.58
C MET A 273 55.54 -24.31 9.71
N ILE A 274 55.30 -23.01 9.63
CA ILE A 274 56.17 -22.09 8.90
C ILE A 274 57.53 -21.98 9.56
N ARG A 275 57.63 -21.93 10.89
CA ARG A 275 58.92 -21.84 11.63
C ARG A 275 59.78 -23.10 11.48
N GLU A 276 59.19 -24.26 11.43
CA GLU A 276 59.91 -25.53 11.39
C GLU A 276 60.25 -25.96 9.96
N MET A 277 59.38 -25.69 8.98
CA MET A 277 59.62 -26.13 7.58
C MET A 277 60.42 -25.14 6.75
N LEU A 278 60.36 -23.82 7.01
CA LEU A 278 61.14 -22.85 6.21
C LEU A 278 62.69 -23.05 6.31
N PRO A 279 63.26 -23.30 7.51
CA PRO A 279 64.71 -23.52 7.58
C PRO A 279 65.18 -24.85 6.92
N LEU A 280 64.29 -25.83 6.80
CA LEU A 280 64.58 -27.10 6.10
C LEU A 280 64.58 -26.97 4.58
N MET A 281 63.93 -25.95 4.01
CA MET A 281 63.96 -25.68 2.56
C MET A 281 65.09 -24.75 2.12
N THR A 282 65.74 -24.05 3.05
CA THR A 282 66.89 -23.15 2.77
C THR A 282 68.23 -23.70 3.14
N SER A 283 68.33 -24.94 3.65
CA SER A 283 69.49 -25.74 3.89
C SER A 283 69.66 -26.77 2.78
#